data_f4a35c1d7a3d49f18dcd4c9c7e109d54
#
_entry.id   f4a35c1d7a3d49f18dcd4c9c7e109d54
#
_cell.length_a   1.000
_cell.length_b   1.000
_cell.length_c   1.000
_cell.angle_alpha   90.00
_cell.angle_beta   90.00
_cell.angle_gamma   90.00
#
_symmetry.space_group_name_H-M   'P 1'
#
loop_
_entity.id
_entity.type
_entity.pdbx_description
1 polymer ?
#
loop_
_entity_poly.entity_id
_entity_poly.type
_entity_poly.pdbx_seq_one_letter_code
_entity_poly.pdbx_strand_id
1 'polypeptide(L)'
;MDHAALYQKKLTTAAEAVKVIKSGDWVDYGWCTNHPYTLDKALAARQNELKDVKVRGGVTMWMPEICKAEDAGEHFTWHSWHCSGIDRKIISKGMGYFIPMRYSELPRFY
;
A
#
# COMPACT_ATOMS: atom_id res chain seq x y z
N MET A 1 26.48 0.27 19.91
CA MET A 1 25.11 0.84 19.68
C MET A 1 24.11 -0.05 20.38
N ASP A 2 23.27 0.48 21.26
CA ASP A 2 22.21 -0.30 21.91
C ASP A 2 21.00 -0.42 20.99
N HIS A 3 20.88 -1.56 20.34
CA HIS A 3 19.80 -1.83 19.37
C HIS A 3 18.43 -1.96 20.07
N ALA A 4 18.39 -2.44 21.32
CA ALA A 4 17.15 -2.57 22.07
C ALA A 4 16.58 -1.18 22.43
N ALA A 5 17.42 -0.26 22.93
CA ALA A 5 17.03 1.11 23.21
C ALA A 5 16.58 1.84 21.93
N LEU A 6 17.28 1.63 20.81
CA LEU A 6 16.91 2.23 19.54
C LEU A 6 15.55 1.70 19.04
N TYR A 7 15.30 0.40 19.17
CA TYR A 7 14.01 -0.20 18.84
C TYR A 7 12.88 0.42 19.67
N GLN A 8 13.03 0.47 20.99
CA GLN A 8 12.02 1.06 21.87
C GLN A 8 11.73 2.53 21.53
N LYS A 9 12.76 3.29 21.19
CA LYS A 9 12.61 4.70 20.79
C LYS A 9 11.82 4.86 19.49
N LYS A 10 11.92 3.88 18.57
CA LYS A 10 11.24 3.92 17.25
C LYS A 10 9.89 3.23 17.26
N LEU A 11 9.59 2.41 18.27
CA LEU A 11 8.34 1.68 18.34
C LEU A 11 7.16 2.64 18.48
N THR A 12 6.17 2.45 17.61
CA THR A 12 4.94 3.25 17.62
C THR A 12 3.74 2.41 17.20
N THR A 13 2.54 2.95 17.32
CA THR A 13 1.32 2.29 16.84
C THR A 13 1.17 2.45 15.33
N ALA A 14 0.41 1.55 14.71
CA ALA A 14 0.10 1.66 13.27
C ALA A 14 -0.62 2.97 12.94
N ALA A 15 -1.55 3.39 13.79
CA ALA A 15 -2.29 4.65 13.61
C ALA A 15 -1.36 5.88 13.62
N GLU A 16 -0.35 5.89 14.49
CA GLU A 16 0.65 6.96 14.48
C GLU A 16 1.59 6.87 13.29
N ALA A 17 2.04 5.65 12.94
CA ALA A 17 2.96 5.44 11.84
C ALA A 17 2.40 5.92 10.50
N VAL A 18 1.12 5.67 10.21
CA VAL A 18 0.50 6.09 8.93
C VAL A 18 0.21 7.59 8.83
N LYS A 19 0.36 8.36 9.90
CA LYS A 19 0.17 9.82 9.87
C LYS A 19 1.17 10.56 8.98
N VAL A 20 2.29 9.94 8.66
CA VAL A 20 3.27 10.52 7.74
C VAL A 20 2.75 10.60 6.31
N ILE A 21 1.76 9.74 5.94
CA ILE A 21 1.21 9.65 4.60
C ILE A 21 0.25 10.83 4.37
N LYS A 22 0.45 11.51 3.25
CA LYS A 22 -0.32 12.66 2.80
C LYS A 22 -0.97 12.38 1.46
N SER A 23 -1.97 13.18 1.11
CA SER A 23 -2.56 13.15 -0.24
C SER A 23 -1.49 13.37 -1.31
N GLY A 24 -1.55 12.58 -2.37
CA GLY A 24 -0.59 12.59 -3.46
C GLY A 24 0.63 11.69 -3.27
N ASP A 25 0.85 11.13 -2.09
CA ASP A 25 2.02 10.30 -1.81
C ASP A 25 1.98 8.95 -2.53
N TRP A 26 3.19 8.40 -2.74
CA TRP A 26 3.40 7.00 -3.11
C TRP A 26 3.72 6.18 -1.87
N VAL A 27 3.04 5.06 -1.72
CA VAL A 27 3.23 4.09 -0.63
C VAL A 27 3.55 2.73 -1.22
N ASP A 28 4.52 2.02 -0.68
CA ASP A 28 4.87 0.68 -1.14
C ASP A 28 4.52 -0.36 -0.07
N TYR A 29 3.78 -1.39 -0.49
CA TYR A 29 3.34 -2.49 0.38
C TYR A 29 4.22 -3.73 0.26
N GLY A 30 5.19 -3.71 -0.63
CA GLY A 30 5.99 -4.89 -0.92
C GLY A 30 5.20 -5.98 -1.65
N TRP A 31 5.65 -7.24 -1.50
CA TRP A 31 5.18 -8.38 -2.30
C TRP A 31 4.69 -9.54 -1.46
N CYS A 32 3.74 -10.29 -2.01
CA CYS A 32 3.25 -11.56 -1.46
C CYS A 32 2.82 -11.42 0.01
N THR A 33 3.48 -12.15 0.89
CA THR A 33 3.22 -12.19 2.33
C THR A 33 3.79 -10.99 3.09
N ASN A 34 4.57 -10.12 2.45
CA ASN A 34 5.13 -8.92 3.07
C ASN A 34 4.11 -7.76 3.18
N HIS A 35 2.91 -7.95 2.67
CA HIS A 35 1.84 -6.97 2.78
C HIS A 35 1.65 -6.51 4.24
N PRO A 36 1.72 -5.20 4.53
CA PRO A 36 1.72 -4.68 5.89
C PRO A 36 0.29 -4.56 6.46
N TYR A 37 -0.35 -5.68 6.72
CA TYR A 37 -1.78 -5.79 7.06
C TYR A 37 -2.27 -4.80 8.12
N THR A 38 -1.50 -4.63 9.22
CA THR A 38 -1.89 -3.73 10.31
C THR A 38 -1.80 -2.25 9.89
N LEU A 39 -0.79 -1.90 9.09
CA LEU A 39 -0.65 -0.55 8.53
C LEU A 39 -1.69 -0.28 7.45
N ASP A 40 -2.02 -1.27 6.64
CA ASP A 40 -3.08 -1.19 5.63
C ASP A 40 -4.44 -0.84 6.26
N LYS A 41 -4.81 -1.53 7.35
CA LYS A 41 -6.02 -1.19 8.13
C LYS A 41 -5.99 0.24 8.66
N ALA A 42 -4.86 0.65 9.22
CA ALA A 42 -4.71 1.99 9.77
C ALA A 42 -4.78 3.06 8.67
N LEU A 43 -4.23 2.78 7.48
CA LEU A 43 -4.30 3.67 6.32
C LEU A 43 -5.72 3.76 5.77
N ALA A 44 -6.42 2.63 5.63
CA ALA A 44 -7.81 2.58 5.21
C ALA A 44 -8.73 3.40 6.14
N ALA A 45 -8.48 3.38 7.45
CA ALA A 45 -9.24 4.17 8.42
C ALA A 45 -9.10 5.70 8.20
N ARG A 46 -8.08 6.13 7.46
CA ARG A 46 -7.83 7.54 7.13
C ARG A 46 -8.34 7.94 5.74
N GLN A 47 -9.08 7.08 5.04
CA GLN A 47 -9.49 7.34 3.65
C GLN A 47 -10.13 8.74 3.48
N ASN A 48 -11.02 9.14 4.38
CA ASN A 48 -11.72 10.42 4.29
C ASN A 48 -10.81 11.67 4.44
N GLU A 49 -9.59 11.47 4.95
CA GLU A 49 -8.58 12.52 5.09
C GLU A 49 -7.66 12.63 3.88
N LEU A 50 -7.63 11.60 3.03
CA LEU A 50 -6.62 11.40 2.00
C LEU A 50 -7.24 11.39 0.60
N LYS A 51 -6.50 11.92 -0.38
CA LYS A 51 -6.84 11.85 -1.80
C LYS A 51 -5.59 11.55 -2.62
N ASP A 52 -5.79 10.82 -3.73
CA ASP A 52 -4.75 10.54 -4.72
C ASP A 52 -3.50 9.85 -4.12
N VAL A 53 -3.69 8.97 -3.14
CA VAL A 53 -2.58 8.15 -2.61
C VAL A 53 -2.39 6.94 -3.52
N LYS A 54 -1.19 6.82 -4.09
CA LYS A 54 -0.82 5.72 -4.97
C LYS A 54 -0.15 4.62 -4.15
N VAL A 55 -0.72 3.43 -4.17
CA VAL A 55 -0.19 2.30 -3.40
C VAL A 55 0.35 1.24 -4.35
N ARG A 56 1.63 0.93 -4.23
CA ARG A 56 2.29 -0.11 -5.01
C ARG A 56 2.35 -1.43 -4.26
N GLY A 57 2.17 -2.51 -5.01
CA GLY A 57 2.33 -3.86 -4.52
C GLY A 57 2.36 -4.86 -5.66
N GLY A 58 2.35 -6.12 -5.32
CA GLY A 58 2.28 -7.18 -6.34
C GLY A 58 2.14 -8.57 -5.72
N VAL A 59 1.65 -9.49 -6.55
CA VAL A 59 1.32 -10.86 -6.12
C VAL A 59 0.49 -10.84 -4.83
N THR A 60 -0.54 -9.98 -4.81
CA THR A 60 -1.38 -9.74 -3.64
C THR A 60 -2.08 -11.01 -3.20
N MET A 61 -1.91 -11.39 -1.94
CA MET A 61 -2.44 -12.64 -1.39
C MET A 61 -3.83 -12.51 -0.77
N TRP A 62 -4.23 -11.29 -0.42
CA TRP A 62 -5.56 -10.95 0.12
C TRP A 62 -5.96 -9.52 -0.30
N MET A 63 -7.25 -9.24 -0.27
CA MET A 63 -7.76 -7.93 -0.62
C MET A 63 -7.25 -6.87 0.36
N PRO A 64 -6.51 -5.85 -0.11
CA PRO A 64 -6.11 -4.74 0.74
C PRO A 64 -7.31 -4.01 1.34
N GLU A 65 -7.20 -3.58 2.59
CA GLU A 65 -8.28 -2.85 3.28
C GLU A 65 -8.60 -1.53 2.57
N ILE A 66 -7.57 -0.84 2.06
CA ILE A 66 -7.73 0.40 1.26
C ILE A 66 -8.53 0.21 -0.03
N CYS A 67 -8.77 -1.03 -0.48
CA CYS A 67 -9.52 -1.34 -1.70
C CYS A 67 -10.93 -1.87 -1.42
N LYS A 68 -11.40 -1.88 -0.17
CA LYS A 68 -12.67 -2.51 0.20
C LYS A 68 -13.88 -1.59 0.17
N ALA A 69 -13.73 -0.32 0.49
CA ALA A 69 -14.81 0.66 0.46
C ALA A 69 -15.30 0.89 -0.98
N GLU A 70 -16.57 1.26 -1.14
CA GLU A 70 -17.15 1.53 -2.46
C GLU A 70 -16.49 2.74 -3.14
N ASP A 71 -16.17 3.76 -2.37
CA ASP A 71 -15.52 5.01 -2.78
C ASP A 71 -13.98 4.97 -2.71
N ALA A 72 -13.40 3.80 -2.39
CA ALA A 72 -11.95 3.66 -2.20
C ALA A 72 -11.12 4.23 -3.37
N GLY A 73 -11.62 4.13 -4.60
CA GLY A 73 -10.97 4.67 -5.80
C GLY A 73 -10.88 6.20 -5.85
N GLU A 74 -11.65 6.92 -5.02
CA GLU A 74 -11.55 8.38 -4.90
C GLU A 74 -10.36 8.81 -4.01
N HIS A 75 -9.85 7.89 -3.20
CA HIS A 75 -8.82 8.12 -2.20
C HIS A 75 -7.50 7.45 -2.54
N PHE A 76 -7.58 6.21 -3.04
CA PHE A 76 -6.43 5.34 -3.29
C PHE A 76 -6.43 4.80 -4.71
N THR A 77 -5.24 4.64 -5.28
CA THR A 77 -5.05 3.93 -6.55
C THR A 77 -4.06 2.79 -6.35
N TRP A 78 -4.47 1.58 -6.70
CA TRP A 78 -3.62 0.39 -6.61
C TRP A 78 -2.74 0.24 -7.86
N HIS A 79 -1.44 0.12 -7.67
CA HIS A 79 -0.47 -0.08 -8.75
C HIS A 79 0.22 -1.43 -8.58
N SER A 80 -0.14 -2.39 -9.43
CA SER A 80 0.45 -3.73 -9.38
C SER A 80 1.40 -3.95 -10.55
N TRP A 81 2.58 -4.40 -10.26
CA TRP A 81 3.61 -4.76 -11.25
C TRP A 81 3.68 -6.27 -11.51
N HIS A 82 3.01 -7.09 -10.69
CA HIS A 82 2.87 -8.53 -10.91
C HIS A 82 1.51 -8.98 -10.37
N CYS A 83 0.56 -9.14 -11.28
CA CYS A 83 -0.84 -9.32 -10.89
C CYS A 83 -1.18 -10.75 -10.49
N SER A 84 -1.60 -10.93 -9.24
CA SER A 84 -2.35 -12.09 -8.76
C SER A 84 -3.82 -12.03 -9.23
N GLY A 85 -4.62 -13.01 -8.87
CA GLY A 85 -6.06 -12.98 -9.08
C GLY A 85 -6.76 -11.84 -8.34
N ILE A 86 -6.22 -11.41 -7.19
CA ILE A 86 -6.74 -10.28 -6.39
C ILE A 86 -6.41 -8.96 -7.06
N ASP A 87 -5.15 -8.78 -7.50
CA ASP A 87 -4.76 -7.57 -8.23
C ASP A 87 -5.63 -7.35 -9.47
N ARG A 88 -5.92 -8.42 -10.24
CA ARG A 88 -6.81 -8.34 -11.39
C ARG A 88 -8.23 -7.89 -11.01
N LYS A 89 -8.76 -8.36 -9.88
CA LYS A 89 -10.07 -7.93 -9.39
C LYS A 89 -10.10 -6.44 -9.04
N ILE A 90 -9.04 -5.91 -8.43
CA ILE A 90 -8.91 -4.49 -8.11
C ILE A 90 -8.86 -3.67 -9.41
N ILE A 91 -8.02 -4.08 -10.36
CA ILE A 91 -7.85 -3.40 -11.65
C ILE A 91 -9.13 -3.43 -12.47
N SER A 92 -9.82 -4.58 -12.53
CA SER A 92 -11.10 -4.70 -13.27
C SER A 92 -12.23 -3.84 -12.72
N LYS A 93 -12.14 -3.42 -11.46
CA LYS A 93 -13.06 -2.44 -10.85
C LYS A 93 -12.68 -0.99 -11.15
N GLY A 94 -11.63 -0.74 -11.89
CA GLY A 94 -11.15 0.61 -12.19
C GLY A 94 -10.37 1.27 -11.05
N MET A 95 -10.02 0.51 -10.00
CA MET A 95 -9.33 1.04 -8.81
C MET A 95 -7.80 0.99 -8.92
N GLY A 96 -7.24 0.60 -10.04
CA GLY A 96 -5.80 0.46 -10.16
C GLY A 96 -5.30 0.19 -11.55
N TYR A 97 -3.99 0.11 -11.65
CA TYR A 97 -3.28 -0.09 -12.91
C TYR A 97 -2.29 -1.24 -12.80
N PHE A 98 -2.12 -1.95 -13.92
CA PHE A 98 -1.00 -2.84 -14.11
C PHE A 98 0.19 -2.05 -14.65
N ILE A 99 1.34 -2.19 -13.99
CA ILE A 99 2.60 -1.57 -14.41
C ILE A 99 3.52 -2.67 -14.95
N PRO A 100 3.53 -2.95 -16.25
CA PRO A 100 4.38 -3.99 -16.81
C PRO A 100 5.85 -3.59 -16.74
N MET A 101 6.65 -4.38 -16.04
CA MET A 101 8.10 -4.20 -15.98
C MET A 101 8.82 -5.52 -15.73
N ARG A 102 10.06 -5.62 -16.15
CA ARG A 102 10.94 -6.70 -15.73
C ARG A 102 11.45 -6.45 -14.32
N TYR A 103 11.63 -7.49 -13.55
CA TYR A 103 12.11 -7.38 -12.17
C TYR A 103 13.44 -6.60 -12.06
N SER A 104 14.33 -6.77 -13.04
CA SER A 104 15.61 -6.05 -13.13
C SER A 104 15.46 -4.53 -13.34
N GLU A 105 14.29 -4.07 -13.77
CA GLU A 105 14.02 -2.64 -14.01
C GLU A 105 13.44 -1.95 -12.78
N LEU A 106 13.07 -2.72 -11.76
CA LEU A 106 12.44 -2.25 -10.55
C LEU A 106 13.11 -1.02 -9.91
N PRO A 107 14.46 -0.98 -9.75
CA PRO A 107 15.14 0.18 -9.16
C PRO A 107 14.93 1.51 -9.90
N ARG A 108 14.42 1.47 -11.13
CA ARG A 108 14.15 2.67 -11.93
C ARG A 108 12.78 3.30 -11.62
N PHE A 109 11.94 2.58 -10.87
CA PHE A 109 10.57 2.99 -10.54
C PHE A 109 10.40 3.39 -9.06
N TYR A 110 11.49 3.34 -8.28
CA TYR A 110 11.57 3.82 -6.90
C TYR A 110 12.28 5.15 -6.77
#